data_d357db35fac14c0825db19602881fa7a
#
_entry.id   d357db35fac14c0825db19602881fa7a
#
_cell.length_a   1.000
_cell.length_b   1.000
_cell.length_c   1.000
_cell.angle_alpha   90.00
_cell.angle_beta   90.00
_cell.angle_gamma   90.00
#
_symmetry.space_group_name_H-M   'P 1'
#
loop_
_entity.id
_entity.type
_entity.pdbx_description
1 polymer ?
#
loop_
_entity_poly.entity_id
_entity_poly.type
_entity_poly.pdbx_seq_one_letter_code
_entity_poly.pdbx_strand_id
1 'polypeptide(L)'
;MSVFDFVQRHIDAIKHSVRNVESEKIYCLLYLLLESKGKIFFTGVGKNGHVAAKAASTFSSIGLPCFYINPVDSVHGDMGVINEDDIIVAISKSGNTEELIHFLYHVKHKN
;
A
#
# COMPACT_ATOMS: atom_id res chain seq x y z
N MET A 1 26.02 22.10 -10.21
CA MET A 1 25.44 20.75 -10.33
C MET A 1 24.70 20.63 -11.64
N SER A 2 25.01 19.61 -12.41
CA SER A 2 24.32 19.35 -13.68
C SER A 2 23.02 18.55 -13.44
N VAL A 3 22.18 18.49 -14.47
CA VAL A 3 20.99 17.64 -14.45
C VAL A 3 21.38 16.18 -14.25
N PHE A 4 22.48 15.75 -14.85
CA PHE A 4 22.97 14.37 -14.70
C PHE A 4 23.37 14.06 -13.26
N ASP A 5 24.01 15.01 -12.57
CA ASP A 5 24.37 14.84 -11.15
C ASP A 5 23.12 14.71 -10.29
N PHE A 6 22.10 15.50 -10.57
CA PHE A 6 20.82 15.41 -9.88
C PHE A 6 20.17 14.06 -10.06
N VAL A 7 20.09 13.58 -11.30
CA VAL A 7 19.53 12.25 -11.62
C VAL A 7 20.32 11.15 -10.94
N GLN A 8 21.66 11.24 -10.99
CA GLN A 8 22.53 10.23 -10.38
C GLN A 8 22.32 10.12 -8.87
N ARG A 9 22.14 11.25 -8.19
CA ARG A 9 21.80 11.24 -6.75
C ARG A 9 20.52 10.51 -6.46
N HIS A 10 19.49 10.67 -7.31
CA HIS A 10 18.23 9.96 -7.15
C HIS A 10 18.39 8.47 -7.38
N ILE A 11 19.16 8.09 -8.39
CA ILE A 11 19.45 6.67 -8.66
C ILE A 11 20.17 6.05 -7.46
N ASP A 12 21.17 6.74 -6.93
CA ASP A 12 21.95 6.24 -5.78
C ASP A 12 21.07 6.10 -4.54
N ALA A 13 20.16 7.06 -4.32
CA ALA A 13 19.22 6.98 -3.21
C ALA A 13 18.28 5.77 -3.34
N ILE A 14 17.79 5.49 -4.53
CA ILE A 14 16.95 4.32 -4.80
C ILE A 14 17.73 3.03 -4.54
N LYS A 15 18.97 2.94 -5.05
CA LYS A 15 19.82 1.77 -4.80
C LYS A 15 20.08 1.54 -3.33
N HIS A 16 20.35 2.62 -2.59
CA HIS A 16 20.56 2.55 -1.13
C HIS A 16 19.30 2.02 -0.42
N SER A 17 18.13 2.53 -0.78
CA SER A 17 16.86 2.10 -0.19
C SER A 17 16.59 0.62 -0.46
N VAL A 18 16.81 0.17 -1.68
CA VAL A 18 16.62 -1.24 -2.06
C VAL A 18 17.53 -2.17 -1.26
N ARG A 19 18.79 -1.76 -1.05
CA ARG A 19 19.76 -2.56 -0.28
C ARG A 19 19.38 -2.70 1.20
N ASN A 20 18.58 -1.76 1.72
CA ASN A 20 18.16 -1.76 3.13
C ASN A 20 16.80 -2.43 3.33
N VAL A 21 16.17 -2.92 2.28
CA VAL A 21 14.92 -3.68 2.38
C VAL A 21 15.22 -5.07 2.93
N GLU A 22 14.45 -5.48 3.92
CA GLU A 22 14.56 -6.81 4.50
C GLU A 22 13.86 -7.83 3.60
N SER A 23 14.63 -8.69 2.92
CA SER A 23 14.11 -9.66 1.96
C SER A 23 13.03 -10.57 2.56
N GLU A 24 13.22 -10.99 3.81
CA GLU A 24 12.26 -11.88 4.49
C GLU A 24 10.89 -11.24 4.62
N LYS A 25 10.84 -9.93 4.88
CA LYS A 25 9.56 -9.22 4.96
C LYS A 25 8.88 -9.13 3.59
N ILE A 26 9.66 -8.97 2.52
CA ILE A 26 9.11 -8.96 1.16
C ILE A 26 8.53 -10.34 0.81
N TYR A 27 9.24 -11.42 1.13
CA TYR A 27 8.71 -12.76 0.90
C TYR A 27 7.45 -13.05 1.71
N CYS A 28 7.40 -12.58 2.96
CA CYS A 28 6.21 -12.70 3.78
C CYS A 28 5.02 -11.97 3.16
N LEU A 29 5.23 -10.75 2.69
CA LEU A 29 4.19 -9.97 2.01
C LEU A 29 3.70 -10.68 0.75
N LEU A 30 4.63 -11.15 -0.09
CA LEU A 30 4.28 -11.87 -1.32
C LEU A 30 3.46 -13.12 -1.00
N TYR A 31 3.87 -13.89 0.00
CA TYR A 31 3.13 -15.07 0.42
C TYR A 31 1.69 -14.71 0.82
N LEU A 32 1.53 -13.69 1.66
CA LEU A 32 0.21 -13.23 2.09
C LEU A 32 -0.67 -12.84 0.91
N LEU A 33 -0.11 -12.12 -0.06
CA LEU A 33 -0.87 -11.68 -1.24
C LEU A 33 -1.25 -12.86 -2.14
N LEU A 34 -0.33 -13.78 -2.38
CA LEU A 34 -0.55 -14.93 -3.27
C LEU A 34 -1.51 -15.95 -2.66
N GLU A 35 -1.47 -16.13 -1.35
CA GLU A 35 -2.33 -17.10 -0.64
C GLU A 35 -3.64 -16.49 -0.16
N SER A 36 -3.90 -15.23 -0.47
CA SER A 36 -5.11 -14.56 -0.05
C SER A 36 -6.36 -15.23 -0.63
N LYS A 37 -7.35 -15.46 0.22
CA LYS A 37 -8.65 -16.01 -0.19
C LYS A 37 -9.68 -14.91 -0.43
N GLY A 38 -9.36 -13.68 -0.08
CA GLY A 38 -10.23 -12.54 -0.23
C GLY A 38 -9.68 -11.51 -1.22
N LYS A 39 -10.21 -10.31 -1.12
CA LYS A 39 -9.76 -9.18 -1.91
C LYS A 39 -8.52 -8.55 -1.25
N ILE A 40 -7.76 -7.83 -2.04
CA ILE A 40 -6.59 -7.08 -1.58
C ILE A 40 -6.86 -5.61 -1.83
N PHE A 41 -6.78 -4.81 -0.78
CA PHE A 41 -6.97 -3.36 -0.86
C PHE A 41 -5.66 -2.65 -0.60
N PHE A 42 -5.31 -1.73 -1.51
CA PHE A 42 -4.20 -0.81 -1.31
C PHE A 42 -4.75 0.55 -0.91
N THR A 43 -4.14 1.18 0.06
CA THR A 43 -4.60 2.48 0.54
C THR A 43 -3.43 3.36 0.98
N GLY A 44 -3.66 4.66 1.04
CA GLY A 44 -2.69 5.64 1.46
C GLY A 44 -3.31 7.03 1.41
N VAL A 45 -2.70 7.99 2.08
CA VAL A 45 -3.17 9.37 2.14
C VAL A 45 -2.29 10.24 1.25
N GLY A 46 -2.90 11.18 0.52
CA GLY A 46 -2.18 12.11 -0.33
C GLY A 46 -1.44 11.40 -1.46
N LYS A 47 -0.16 11.71 -1.63
CA LYS A 47 0.67 11.10 -2.69
C LYS A 47 0.83 9.59 -2.51
N ASN A 48 0.82 9.11 -1.29
CA ASN A 48 0.83 7.66 -1.01
C ASN A 48 -0.44 6.98 -1.53
N GLY A 49 -1.56 7.71 -1.58
CA GLY A 49 -2.78 7.23 -2.20
C GLY A 49 -2.62 6.99 -3.69
N HIS A 50 -1.90 7.88 -4.38
CA HIS A 50 -1.60 7.68 -5.81
C HIS A 50 -0.70 6.47 -6.03
N VAL A 51 0.29 6.26 -5.16
CA VAL A 51 1.15 5.05 -5.21
C VAL A 51 0.31 3.80 -4.97
N ALA A 52 -0.58 3.83 -4.00
CA ALA A 52 -1.49 2.73 -3.69
C ALA A 52 -2.40 2.40 -4.88
N ALA A 53 -2.96 3.41 -5.53
CA ALA A 53 -3.81 3.21 -6.71
C ALA A 53 -3.02 2.60 -7.87
N LYS A 54 -1.79 3.05 -8.09
CA LYS A 54 -0.90 2.47 -9.11
C LYS A 54 -0.59 1.01 -8.80
N ALA A 55 -0.28 0.69 -7.55
CA ALA A 55 0.00 -0.69 -7.13
C ALA A 55 -1.22 -1.59 -7.37
N ALA A 56 -2.40 -1.15 -6.97
CA ALA A 56 -3.63 -1.91 -7.17
C ALA A 56 -3.88 -2.17 -8.65
N SER A 57 -3.72 -1.17 -9.49
CA SER A 57 -3.88 -1.29 -10.95
C SER A 57 -2.88 -2.27 -11.54
N THR A 58 -1.62 -2.20 -11.12
CA THR A 58 -0.57 -3.08 -11.63
C THR A 58 -0.81 -4.53 -11.25
N PHE A 59 -1.13 -4.80 -9.98
CA PHE A 59 -1.42 -6.16 -9.53
C PHE A 59 -2.67 -6.72 -10.17
N SER A 60 -3.70 -5.90 -10.37
CA SER A 60 -4.91 -6.33 -11.07
C SER A 60 -4.60 -6.77 -12.50
N SER A 61 -3.68 -6.08 -13.18
CA SER A 61 -3.31 -6.39 -14.55
C SER A 61 -2.64 -7.77 -14.71
N ILE A 62 -2.07 -8.31 -13.64
CA ILE A 62 -1.44 -9.63 -13.65
C ILE A 62 -2.31 -10.71 -12.97
N GLY A 63 -3.57 -10.40 -12.69
CA GLY A 63 -4.54 -11.38 -12.24
C GLY A 63 -4.78 -11.45 -10.73
N LEU A 64 -4.15 -10.61 -9.93
CA LEU A 64 -4.47 -10.51 -8.51
C LEU A 64 -5.66 -9.55 -8.32
N PRO A 65 -6.70 -9.94 -7.56
CA PRO A 65 -7.87 -9.07 -7.35
C PRO A 65 -7.54 -7.96 -6.34
N CYS A 66 -6.91 -6.91 -6.82
CA CYS A 66 -6.49 -5.77 -6.02
C CYS A 66 -7.30 -4.53 -6.34
N PHE A 67 -7.60 -3.75 -5.30
CA PHE A 67 -8.42 -2.54 -5.39
C PHE A 67 -7.79 -1.41 -4.59
N TYR A 68 -7.99 -0.18 -5.04
CA TYR A 68 -7.64 0.98 -4.24
C TYR A 68 -8.85 1.39 -3.40
N ILE A 69 -8.61 1.77 -2.14
CA ILE A 69 -9.64 2.32 -1.27
C ILE A 69 -9.11 3.60 -0.61
N ASN A 70 -9.92 4.67 -0.64
CA ASN A 70 -9.57 5.93 -0.01
C ASN A 70 -9.83 5.84 1.49
N PRO A 71 -8.81 6.06 2.35
CA PRO A 71 -8.98 5.86 3.79
C PRO A 71 -9.86 6.92 4.46
N VAL A 72 -9.94 8.12 3.88
CA VAL A 72 -10.76 9.20 4.43
C VAL A 72 -12.23 9.01 4.08
N ASP A 73 -12.51 8.79 2.80
CA ASP A 73 -13.89 8.61 2.33
C ASP A 73 -14.51 7.31 2.82
N SER A 74 -13.69 6.28 3.01
CA SER A 74 -14.17 4.93 3.34
C SER A 74 -14.86 4.84 4.69
N VAL A 75 -14.47 5.66 5.67
CA VAL A 75 -15.14 5.66 6.97
C VAL A 75 -16.59 6.15 6.89
N HIS A 76 -16.98 6.71 5.75
CA HIS A 76 -18.34 7.18 5.49
C HIS A 76 -19.18 6.17 4.69
N GLY A 77 -18.71 4.96 4.50
CA GLY A 77 -19.51 3.92 3.84
C GLY A 77 -18.74 2.84 3.09
N ASP A 78 -17.70 3.20 2.37
CA ASP A 78 -16.99 2.26 1.47
C ASP A 78 -16.35 1.07 2.20
N MET A 79 -16.13 1.21 3.53
CA MET A 79 -15.61 0.10 4.35
C MET A 79 -16.49 -1.15 4.32
N GLY A 80 -17.75 -1.01 3.94
CA GLY A 80 -18.66 -2.14 3.84
C GLY A 80 -18.22 -3.22 2.86
N VAL A 81 -17.35 -2.90 1.91
CA VAL A 81 -16.82 -3.88 0.94
C VAL A 81 -15.70 -4.74 1.50
N ILE A 82 -15.19 -4.42 2.69
CA ILE A 82 -14.06 -5.14 3.31
C ILE A 82 -14.60 -6.26 4.19
N ASN A 83 -14.09 -7.47 3.97
CA ASN A 83 -14.49 -8.68 4.69
C ASN A 83 -13.32 -9.25 5.49
N GLU A 84 -13.58 -10.23 6.32
CA GLU A 84 -12.59 -10.83 7.22
C GLU A 84 -11.40 -11.44 6.51
N ASP A 85 -11.60 -12.02 5.32
CA ASP A 85 -10.55 -12.67 4.56
C ASP A 85 -9.74 -11.70 3.69
N ASP A 86 -10.11 -10.44 3.71
CA ASP A 86 -9.46 -9.42 2.89
C ASP A 86 -8.16 -8.94 3.52
N ILE A 87 -7.25 -8.46 2.69
CA ILE A 87 -5.97 -7.89 3.10
C ILE A 87 -5.95 -6.41 2.77
N ILE A 88 -5.44 -5.61 3.69
CA ILE A 88 -5.20 -4.18 3.45
C ILE A 88 -3.71 -3.93 3.48
N VAL A 89 -3.19 -3.34 2.40
CA VAL A 89 -1.82 -2.88 2.30
C VAL A 89 -1.85 -1.35 2.40
N ALA A 90 -1.40 -0.83 3.51
CA ALA A 90 -1.39 0.60 3.78
C ALA A 90 0.01 1.18 3.52
N ILE A 91 0.08 2.21 2.69
CA ILE A 91 1.34 2.86 2.32
C ILE A 91 1.45 4.18 3.09
N SER A 92 2.51 4.29 3.89
CA SER A 92 2.77 5.47 4.69
C SER A 92 4.28 5.67 4.85
N LYS A 93 4.74 6.90 4.67
CA LYS A 93 6.16 7.23 4.89
C LYS A 93 6.51 7.18 6.37
N SER A 94 5.68 7.77 7.21
CA SER A 94 5.91 7.85 8.66
C SER A 94 5.46 6.61 9.42
N GLY A 95 4.52 5.85 8.85
CA GLY A 95 3.83 4.77 9.56
C GLY A 95 2.87 5.29 10.62
N ASN A 96 2.64 6.60 10.67
CA ASN A 96 1.85 7.25 11.72
C ASN A 96 0.91 8.32 11.16
N THR A 97 0.44 8.16 9.93
CA THR A 97 -0.54 9.06 9.32
C THR A 97 -1.88 8.92 10.02
N GLU A 98 -2.36 10.00 10.60
CA GLU A 98 -3.54 10.01 11.48
C GLU A 98 -4.79 9.46 10.80
N GLU A 99 -5.10 9.94 9.60
CA GLU A 99 -6.28 9.50 8.84
C GLU A 99 -6.19 8.02 8.49
N LEU A 100 -5.00 7.53 8.20
CA LEU A 100 -4.76 6.13 7.87
C LEU A 100 -4.93 5.24 9.10
N ILE A 101 -4.41 5.66 10.24
CA ILE A 101 -4.56 4.94 11.51
C ILE A 101 -6.03 4.88 11.91
N HIS A 102 -6.75 5.99 11.75
CA HIS A 102 -8.20 6.05 12.02
C HIS A 102 -8.97 5.06 11.15
N PHE A 103 -8.68 5.03 9.85
CA PHE A 103 -9.29 4.08 8.92
C PHE A 103 -8.99 2.62 9.33
N LEU A 104 -7.74 2.30 9.61
CA LEU A 104 -7.35 0.94 9.99
C LEU A 104 -7.98 0.50 11.30
N TYR A 105 -8.11 1.42 12.25
CA TYR A 105 -8.82 1.15 13.50
C TYR A 105 -10.28 0.76 13.23
N HIS A 106 -10.98 1.54 12.41
CA HIS A 106 -12.37 1.25 12.08
C HIS A 106 -12.53 -0.07 11.33
N VAL A 107 -11.64 -0.38 10.40
CA VAL A 107 -11.67 -1.65 9.68
C VAL A 107 -11.50 -2.82 10.65
N LYS A 108 -10.55 -2.72 11.57
CA LYS A 108 -10.26 -3.78 12.54
C LYS A 108 -11.43 -4.03 13.48
N HIS A 109 -12.21 -3.01 13.81
CA HIS A 109 -13.31 -3.09 14.77
C HIS A 109 -14.69 -3.16 14.13
N LYS A 110 -14.79 -3.26 12.81
CA LYS A 110 -16.10 -3.48 12.17
C LYS A 110 -16.53 -4.93 12.35
N ASN A 111 -17.83 -5.11 12.37
CA ASN A 111 -18.43 -6.44 12.49
C ASN A 111 -18.58 -7.12 11.14
#